data_ce6094d5c8eedd593b06ff44a38b329e
#
_entry.id   ce6094d5c8eedd593b06ff44a38b329e
#
_cell.length_a   1.000
_cell.length_b   1.000
_cell.length_c   1.000
_cell.angle_alpha   90.00
_cell.angle_beta   90.00
_cell.angle_gamma   90.00
#
_symmetry.space_group_name_H-M   'P 1'
#
loop_
_entity.id
_entity.type
_entity.pdbx_description
1 polymer ?
#
loop_
_entity_poly.entity_id
_entity_poly.type
_entity_poly.pdbx_seq_one_letter_code
_entity_poly.pdbx_strand_id
1 'polypeptide(L)'
;VECYEPHMVVVATGGVPLELPIKSASALMTSSWDILSGQVKPAKNVLFYDETGSHAGMSCAEFMLQNGAHALELVSPHRHIGREVGDVNFPHYLRGLYSLNSSITPDWELVKVIKQGVGLEATLWNEYSNLYQTRMVDQVVVENGTLANDELFHELLPMSRNLGEVDFEGLRRNQPQLLELNEKGKYHLYRIGDAWAGRNVHAALYDALRLLKDY
;
A
#
# COMPACT_ATOMS: atom_id res chain seq x y z
N VAL A 1 0.07 2.93 27.84
CA VAL A 1 0.70 4.25 27.99
C VAL A 1 0.62 4.68 29.45
N GLU A 2 -0.55 4.69 30.08
CA GLU A 2 -0.75 5.21 31.45
C GLU A 2 0.11 4.53 32.52
N CYS A 3 0.40 3.25 32.40
CA CYS A 3 1.20 2.51 33.39
C CYS A 3 2.71 2.88 33.40
N TYR A 4 3.22 3.47 32.31
CA TYR A 4 4.65 3.72 32.13
C TYR A 4 5.03 5.20 32.29
N GLU A 5 4.05 6.11 32.30
CA GLU A 5 4.25 7.57 32.36
C GLU A 5 5.36 8.07 31.42
N PRO A 6 5.29 7.75 30.12
CA PRO A 6 6.36 8.06 29.18
C PRO A 6 6.44 9.57 28.92
N HIS A 7 7.66 10.07 28.71
CA HIS A 7 7.85 11.45 28.22
C HIS A 7 7.50 11.59 26.74
N MET A 8 7.65 10.52 25.98
CA MET A 8 7.36 10.45 24.55
C MET A 8 6.63 9.16 24.20
N VAL A 9 5.66 9.25 23.29
CA VAL A 9 4.99 8.11 22.64
C VAL A 9 5.16 8.22 21.14
N VAL A 10 5.65 7.16 20.52
CA VAL A 10 5.80 7.07 19.07
C VAL A 10 4.91 5.93 18.56
N VAL A 11 3.93 6.27 17.73
CA VAL A 11 3.03 5.32 17.10
C VAL A 11 3.63 4.85 15.77
N ALA A 12 3.91 3.56 15.67
CA ALA A 12 4.48 2.90 14.50
C ALA A 12 3.66 1.64 14.14
N THR A 13 2.35 1.77 14.17
CA THR A 13 1.37 0.69 14.00
C THR A 13 1.24 0.20 12.55
N GLY A 14 2.00 0.84 11.62
CA GLY A 14 1.98 0.46 10.21
C GLY A 14 0.69 0.89 9.50
N GLY A 15 0.27 0.10 8.54
CA GLY A 15 -0.94 0.36 7.78
C GLY A 15 -1.72 -0.92 7.46
N VAL A 16 -2.84 -0.76 6.81
CA VAL A 16 -3.70 -1.83 6.30
C VAL A 16 -3.90 -1.66 4.79
N PRO A 17 -4.21 -2.73 4.04
CA PRO A 17 -4.48 -2.62 2.61
C PRO A 17 -5.63 -1.65 2.35
N LEU A 18 -5.45 -0.76 1.37
CA LEU A 18 -6.52 0.12 0.90
C LEU A 18 -7.47 -0.68 0.01
N GLU A 19 -8.77 -0.69 0.35
CA GLU A 19 -9.79 -1.31 -0.48
C GLU A 19 -10.18 -0.42 -1.64
N LEU A 20 -10.34 -1.02 -2.85
CA LEU A 20 -10.91 -0.30 -3.99
C LEU A 20 -12.39 0.01 -3.74
N PRO A 21 -12.85 1.23 -4.06
CA PRO A 21 -14.25 1.62 -3.93
C PRO A 21 -15.14 1.02 -5.04
N ILE A 22 -14.82 -0.17 -5.54
CA ILE A 22 -15.63 -0.87 -6.54
C ILE A 22 -16.85 -1.44 -5.82
N LYS A 23 -17.98 -0.76 -5.96
CA LYS A 23 -19.25 -1.17 -5.36
C LYS A 23 -19.58 -2.61 -5.74
N SER A 24 -19.83 -3.44 -4.75
CA SER A 24 -20.20 -4.86 -4.84
C SER A 24 -19.08 -5.89 -5.04
N ALA A 25 -17.83 -5.52 -5.09
CA ALA A 25 -16.77 -6.45 -5.47
C ALA A 25 -15.69 -6.73 -4.41
N SER A 26 -15.67 -6.07 -3.25
CA SER A 26 -14.62 -6.28 -2.23
C SER A 26 -14.48 -7.75 -1.82
N ALA A 27 -15.60 -8.45 -1.64
CA ALA A 27 -15.60 -9.88 -1.31
C ALA A 27 -15.15 -10.82 -2.46
N LEU A 28 -15.02 -10.29 -3.69
CA LEU A 28 -14.60 -11.05 -4.88
C LEU A 28 -13.14 -10.77 -5.26
N MET A 29 -12.52 -9.79 -4.63
CA MET A 29 -11.13 -9.41 -4.87
C MET A 29 -10.24 -9.86 -3.72
N THR A 30 -9.03 -10.22 -4.04
CA THR A 30 -7.97 -10.60 -3.09
C THR A 30 -6.94 -9.47 -3.05
N SER A 31 -6.46 -9.08 -1.88
CA SER A 31 -5.37 -8.12 -1.80
C SER A 31 -4.03 -8.77 -2.13
N SER A 32 -3.06 -7.98 -2.59
CA SER A 32 -1.67 -8.42 -2.73
C SER A 32 -1.08 -8.92 -1.40
N TRP A 33 -1.55 -8.35 -0.28
CA TRP A 33 -1.14 -8.74 1.08
C TRP A 33 -1.59 -10.16 1.42
N ASP A 34 -2.82 -10.55 1.07
CA ASP A 34 -3.33 -11.90 1.29
C ASP A 34 -2.53 -12.95 0.49
N ILE A 35 -2.13 -12.57 -0.72
CA ILE A 35 -1.27 -13.42 -1.56
C ILE A 35 0.13 -13.55 -0.95
N LEU A 36 0.79 -12.44 -0.66
CA LEU A 36 2.17 -12.43 -0.17
C LEU A 36 2.32 -13.00 1.24
N SER A 37 1.30 -12.86 2.09
CA SER A 37 1.27 -13.50 3.41
C SER A 37 0.96 -15.00 3.36
N GLY A 38 0.53 -15.52 2.20
CA GLY A 38 0.15 -16.92 2.02
C GLY A 38 -1.24 -17.27 2.55
N GLN A 39 -2.05 -16.28 2.95
CA GLN A 39 -3.44 -16.51 3.38
C GLN A 39 -4.30 -17.00 2.21
N VAL A 40 -4.06 -16.48 1.02
CA VAL A 40 -4.72 -16.89 -0.22
C VAL A 40 -3.68 -17.36 -1.23
N LYS A 41 -3.93 -18.49 -1.87
CA LYS A 41 -3.05 -19.02 -2.93
C LYS A 41 -3.43 -18.42 -4.29
N PRO A 42 -2.47 -18.19 -5.18
CA PRO A 42 -2.74 -17.82 -6.55
C PRO A 42 -3.60 -18.87 -7.26
N ALA A 43 -4.63 -18.42 -8.00
CA ALA A 43 -5.38 -19.25 -8.93
C ALA A 43 -4.62 -19.42 -10.25
N LYS A 44 -5.19 -20.22 -11.19
CA LYS A 44 -4.51 -20.52 -12.47
C LYS A 44 -4.47 -19.33 -13.41
N ASN A 45 -5.61 -18.61 -13.57
CA ASN A 45 -5.72 -17.46 -14.44
C ASN A 45 -6.06 -16.23 -13.59
N VAL A 46 -5.13 -15.31 -13.49
CA VAL A 46 -5.20 -14.16 -12.58
C VAL A 46 -5.23 -12.86 -13.36
N LEU A 47 -6.19 -12.00 -13.05
CA LEU A 47 -6.09 -10.58 -13.35
C LEU A 47 -5.51 -9.91 -12.11
N PHE A 48 -4.35 -9.29 -12.26
CA PHE A 48 -3.72 -8.51 -11.21
C PHE A 48 -3.79 -7.02 -11.55
N TYR A 49 -4.52 -6.26 -10.75
CA TYR A 49 -4.67 -4.82 -10.90
C TYR A 49 -3.75 -4.09 -9.94
N ASP A 50 -2.76 -3.37 -10.49
CA ASP A 50 -1.78 -2.57 -9.72
C ASP A 50 -2.00 -1.09 -9.98
N GLU A 51 -2.55 -0.39 -8.98
CA GLU A 51 -2.76 1.06 -8.98
C GLU A 51 -1.53 1.81 -8.48
N THR A 52 -0.68 1.18 -7.68
CA THR A 52 0.47 1.84 -7.06
C THR A 52 1.70 1.91 -7.96
N GLY A 53 1.94 0.87 -8.73
CA GLY A 53 3.17 0.71 -9.50
C GLY A 53 4.40 0.57 -8.61
N SER A 54 4.23 0.07 -7.40
CA SER A 54 5.28 -0.05 -6.38
C SER A 54 6.02 -1.40 -6.46
N HIS A 55 7.04 -1.55 -5.63
CA HIS A 55 7.72 -2.84 -5.44
C HIS A 55 6.76 -3.94 -4.96
N ALA A 56 5.73 -3.60 -4.17
CA ALA A 56 4.75 -4.56 -3.67
C ALA A 56 3.98 -5.21 -4.83
N GLY A 57 3.47 -4.38 -5.78
CA GLY A 57 2.77 -4.87 -6.95
C GLY A 57 3.65 -5.77 -7.82
N MET A 58 4.84 -5.28 -8.18
CA MET A 58 5.76 -6.05 -9.04
C MET A 58 6.19 -7.37 -8.41
N SER A 59 6.49 -7.37 -7.10
CA SER A 59 6.86 -8.58 -6.34
C SER A 59 5.70 -9.55 -6.24
N CYS A 60 4.48 -9.06 -6.04
CA CYS A 60 3.29 -9.89 -5.96
C CYS A 60 3.01 -10.60 -7.32
N ALA A 61 3.12 -9.87 -8.43
CA ALA A 61 2.95 -10.44 -9.76
C ALA A 61 3.96 -11.58 -10.03
N GLU A 62 5.24 -11.33 -9.74
CA GLU A 62 6.29 -12.34 -9.89
C GLU A 62 6.05 -13.54 -8.97
N PHE A 63 5.72 -13.30 -7.70
CA PHE A 63 5.43 -14.35 -6.73
C PHE A 63 4.28 -15.26 -7.17
N MET A 64 3.17 -14.68 -7.68
CA MET A 64 2.03 -15.46 -8.15
C MET A 64 2.40 -16.39 -9.30
N LEU A 65 3.16 -15.89 -10.29
CA LEU A 65 3.60 -16.68 -11.43
C LEU A 65 4.54 -17.82 -11.02
N GLN A 66 5.38 -17.63 -9.99
CA GLN A 66 6.28 -18.66 -9.46
C GLN A 66 5.56 -19.67 -8.55
N ASN A 67 4.37 -19.34 -8.01
CA ASN A 67 3.70 -20.12 -6.97
C ASN A 67 2.29 -20.60 -7.34
N GLY A 68 1.99 -20.76 -8.64
CA GLY A 68 0.76 -21.45 -9.05
C GLY A 68 -0.08 -20.78 -10.11
N ALA A 69 0.10 -19.50 -10.41
CA ALA A 69 -0.55 -18.87 -11.55
C ALA A 69 0.05 -19.39 -12.85
N HIS A 70 -0.82 -19.86 -13.76
CA HIS A 70 -0.41 -20.32 -15.08
C HIS A 70 -0.44 -19.20 -16.13
N ALA A 71 -1.28 -18.20 -15.91
CA ALA A 71 -1.38 -16.98 -16.70
C ALA A 71 -1.72 -15.81 -15.78
N LEU A 72 -1.10 -14.66 -16.02
CA LEU A 72 -1.34 -13.43 -15.28
C LEU A 72 -1.41 -12.25 -16.24
N GLU A 73 -2.51 -11.49 -16.18
CA GLU A 73 -2.60 -10.18 -16.82
C GLU A 73 -2.38 -9.10 -15.76
N LEU A 74 -1.27 -8.37 -15.88
CA LEU A 74 -0.96 -7.20 -15.06
C LEU A 74 -1.59 -5.97 -15.68
N VAL A 75 -2.62 -5.45 -15.04
CA VAL A 75 -3.39 -4.26 -15.47
C VAL A 75 -3.02 -3.09 -14.57
N SER A 76 -2.85 -1.92 -15.16
CA SER A 76 -2.59 -0.69 -14.41
C SER A 76 -3.32 0.50 -15.05
N PRO A 77 -3.84 1.45 -14.26
CA PRO A 77 -4.43 2.68 -14.78
C PRO A 77 -3.36 3.63 -15.31
N HIS A 78 -2.10 3.36 -15.00
CA HIS A 78 -0.97 4.19 -15.40
C HIS A 78 -0.40 3.75 -16.75
N ARG A 79 0.25 4.69 -17.44
CA ARG A 79 0.97 4.43 -18.70
C ARG A 79 2.09 3.40 -18.56
N HIS A 80 2.70 3.31 -17.37
CA HIS A 80 3.80 2.38 -17.07
C HIS A 80 3.50 1.60 -15.81
N ILE A 81 3.66 0.29 -15.87
CA ILE A 81 3.73 -0.55 -14.67
C ILE A 81 5.01 -0.23 -13.88
N GLY A 82 5.02 -0.48 -12.59
CA GLY A 82 6.22 -0.30 -11.76
C GLY A 82 6.77 1.13 -11.73
N ARG A 83 5.93 2.15 -11.86
CA ARG A 83 6.33 3.57 -11.95
C ARG A 83 7.12 4.08 -10.74
N GLU A 84 6.93 3.46 -9.58
CA GLU A 84 7.64 3.79 -8.33
C GLU A 84 8.87 2.89 -8.11
N VAL A 85 9.12 1.96 -9.03
CA VAL A 85 10.28 1.07 -9.00
C VAL A 85 11.44 1.76 -9.69
N GLY A 86 12.55 1.94 -8.99
CA GLY A 86 13.74 2.57 -9.57
C GLY A 86 14.34 1.77 -10.75
N ASP A 87 14.99 2.49 -11.66
CA ASP A 87 15.52 1.97 -12.93
C ASP A 87 16.47 0.77 -12.77
N VAL A 88 17.11 0.62 -11.62
CA VAL A 88 18.00 -0.51 -11.33
C VAL A 88 17.23 -1.82 -11.13
N ASN A 89 16.09 -1.75 -10.47
CA ASN A 89 15.28 -2.92 -10.12
C ASN A 89 14.23 -3.27 -11.19
N PHE A 90 13.74 -2.29 -11.91
CA PHE A 90 12.67 -2.46 -12.89
C PHE A 90 12.98 -3.51 -13.97
N PRO A 91 14.18 -3.52 -14.60
CA PRO A 91 14.53 -4.54 -15.60
C PRO A 91 14.55 -5.98 -15.03
N HIS A 92 14.83 -6.13 -13.72
CA HIS A 92 14.78 -7.45 -13.07
C HIS A 92 13.36 -7.99 -13.07
N TYR A 93 12.37 -7.20 -12.61
CA TYR A 93 10.96 -7.58 -12.63
C TYR A 93 10.45 -7.88 -14.04
N LEU A 94 10.77 -7.02 -15.01
CA LEU A 94 10.36 -7.25 -16.40
C LEU A 94 10.90 -8.58 -16.96
N ARG A 95 12.16 -8.90 -16.64
CA ARG A 95 12.75 -10.17 -17.06
C ARG A 95 11.99 -11.35 -16.44
N GLY A 96 11.64 -11.30 -15.17
CA GLY A 96 10.81 -12.29 -14.50
C GLY A 96 9.45 -12.45 -15.16
N LEU A 97 8.73 -11.34 -15.35
CA LEU A 97 7.40 -11.33 -15.95
C LEU A 97 7.42 -11.86 -17.40
N TYR A 98 8.30 -11.36 -18.25
CA TYR A 98 8.37 -11.79 -19.66
C TYR A 98 8.89 -13.22 -19.87
N SER A 99 9.62 -13.79 -18.90
CA SER A 99 10.04 -15.18 -18.96
C SER A 99 8.94 -16.18 -18.58
N LEU A 100 7.85 -15.68 -18.01
CA LEU A 100 6.67 -16.45 -17.59
C LEU A 100 5.44 -16.04 -18.43
N ASN A 101 4.35 -16.77 -18.29
CA ASN A 101 3.13 -16.49 -19.06
C ASN A 101 2.38 -15.27 -18.47
N SER A 102 2.88 -14.09 -18.76
CA SER A 102 2.26 -12.81 -18.35
C SER A 102 1.99 -11.90 -19.52
N SER A 103 0.96 -11.06 -19.38
CA SER A 103 0.66 -9.94 -20.26
C SER A 103 0.57 -8.65 -19.44
N ILE A 104 0.87 -7.53 -20.07
CA ILE A 104 0.88 -6.20 -19.46
C ILE A 104 -0.12 -5.32 -20.20
N THR A 105 -1.07 -4.75 -19.46
CA THR A 105 -2.18 -3.94 -19.99
C THR A 105 -2.21 -2.58 -19.25
N PRO A 106 -1.41 -1.59 -19.70
CA PRO A 106 -1.40 -0.25 -19.12
C PRO A 106 -2.58 0.58 -19.63
N ASP A 107 -2.85 1.72 -18.97
CA ASP A 107 -3.90 2.70 -19.29
C ASP A 107 -5.34 2.16 -19.13
N TRP A 108 -5.55 1.14 -18.30
CA TRP A 108 -6.87 0.58 -18.03
C TRP A 108 -7.19 0.53 -16.54
N GLU A 109 -8.39 0.98 -16.18
CA GLU A 109 -8.92 0.93 -14.83
C GLU A 109 -9.82 -0.30 -14.63
N LEU A 110 -9.71 -0.94 -13.46
CA LEU A 110 -10.63 -1.97 -13.02
C LEU A 110 -11.87 -1.30 -12.43
N VAL A 111 -13.02 -1.40 -13.11
CA VAL A 111 -14.24 -0.70 -12.71
C VAL A 111 -15.33 -1.61 -12.16
N LYS A 112 -15.27 -2.92 -12.43
CA LYS A 112 -16.28 -3.86 -11.97
C LYS A 112 -15.71 -5.27 -11.91
N VAL A 113 -16.13 -6.02 -10.88
CA VAL A 113 -15.91 -7.47 -10.77
C VAL A 113 -17.22 -8.12 -10.35
N ILE A 114 -17.62 -9.15 -11.05
CA ILE A 114 -18.82 -9.94 -10.72
C ILE A 114 -18.51 -11.43 -10.79
N LYS A 115 -19.27 -12.23 -10.05
CA LYS A 115 -19.20 -13.68 -10.18
C LYS A 115 -19.92 -14.13 -11.46
N GLN A 116 -19.23 -14.93 -12.28
CA GLN A 116 -19.77 -15.47 -13.53
C GLN A 116 -19.48 -16.98 -13.60
N GLY A 117 -20.49 -17.77 -13.33
CA GLY A 117 -20.36 -19.23 -13.26
C GLY A 117 -19.38 -19.64 -12.16
N VAL A 118 -18.32 -20.34 -12.53
CA VAL A 118 -17.26 -20.78 -11.61
C VAL A 118 -16.11 -19.79 -11.44
N GLY A 119 -16.07 -18.74 -12.29
CA GLY A 119 -15.02 -17.73 -12.30
C GLY A 119 -15.54 -16.33 -11.99
N LEU A 120 -14.72 -15.35 -12.35
CA LEU A 120 -15.00 -13.92 -12.21
C LEU A 120 -14.96 -13.24 -13.57
N GLU A 121 -15.89 -12.32 -13.80
CA GLU A 121 -15.82 -11.37 -14.90
C GLU A 121 -15.35 -10.03 -14.36
N ALA A 122 -14.18 -9.58 -14.82
CA ALA A 122 -13.62 -8.28 -14.54
C ALA A 122 -13.85 -7.35 -15.71
N THR A 123 -14.39 -6.16 -15.47
CA THR A 123 -14.58 -5.12 -16.48
C THR A 123 -13.52 -4.05 -16.32
N LEU A 124 -12.81 -3.79 -17.39
CA LEU A 124 -11.79 -2.75 -17.51
C LEU A 124 -12.34 -1.59 -18.34
N TRP A 125 -11.96 -0.36 -17.97
CA TRP A 125 -12.29 0.87 -18.68
C TRP A 125 -11.04 1.64 -19.06
N ASN A 126 -11.02 2.16 -20.29
CA ASN A 126 -9.94 3.02 -20.77
C ASN A 126 -10.46 4.46 -20.93
N GLU A 127 -9.89 5.40 -20.19
CA GLU A 127 -10.34 6.81 -20.18
C GLU A 127 -10.17 7.53 -21.53
N TYR A 128 -9.09 7.20 -22.26
CA TYR A 128 -8.76 7.88 -23.52
C TYR A 128 -9.70 7.52 -24.66
N SER A 129 -10.10 6.26 -24.74
CA SER A 129 -11.01 5.77 -25.79
C SER A 129 -12.46 5.65 -25.34
N ASN A 130 -12.72 5.76 -24.03
CA ASN A 130 -14.02 5.48 -23.40
C ASN A 130 -14.56 4.06 -23.74
N LEU A 131 -13.65 3.12 -23.94
CA LEU A 131 -13.98 1.72 -24.24
C LEU A 131 -13.98 0.89 -22.97
N TYR A 132 -14.83 -0.13 -22.98
CA TYR A 132 -14.91 -1.16 -21.96
C TYR A 132 -14.48 -2.50 -22.55
N GLN A 133 -13.74 -3.27 -21.75
CA GLN A 133 -13.36 -4.64 -22.07
C GLN A 133 -13.61 -5.54 -20.88
N THR A 134 -13.94 -6.80 -21.12
CA THR A 134 -14.12 -7.79 -20.05
C THR A 134 -13.03 -8.85 -20.10
N ARG A 135 -12.73 -9.40 -18.93
CA ARG A 135 -11.82 -10.53 -18.73
C ARG A 135 -12.52 -11.60 -17.91
N MET A 136 -12.41 -12.84 -18.36
CA MET A 136 -12.85 -14.01 -17.60
C MET A 136 -11.64 -14.63 -16.93
N VAL A 137 -11.63 -14.65 -15.60
CA VAL A 137 -10.50 -15.09 -14.80
C VAL A 137 -10.95 -15.94 -13.62
N ASP A 138 -10.00 -16.67 -13.02
CA ASP A 138 -10.28 -17.47 -11.82
C ASP A 138 -10.15 -16.62 -10.55
N GLN A 139 -9.32 -15.57 -10.59
CA GLN A 139 -9.05 -14.69 -9.45
C GLN A 139 -8.74 -13.26 -9.92
N VAL A 140 -9.22 -12.28 -9.16
CA VAL A 140 -8.82 -10.88 -9.28
C VAL A 140 -8.03 -10.51 -8.04
N VAL A 141 -6.78 -10.08 -8.22
CA VAL A 141 -5.90 -9.60 -7.16
C VAL A 141 -5.67 -8.11 -7.36
N VAL A 142 -5.60 -7.36 -6.26
CA VAL A 142 -5.48 -5.90 -6.30
C VAL A 142 -4.35 -5.40 -5.40
N GLU A 143 -3.61 -4.41 -5.88
CA GLU A 143 -2.64 -3.64 -5.12
C GLU A 143 -2.98 -2.14 -5.24
N ASN A 144 -3.61 -1.59 -4.21
CA ASN A 144 -4.11 -0.21 -4.21
C ASN A 144 -3.38 0.69 -3.22
N GLY A 145 -2.34 0.17 -2.59
CA GLY A 145 -1.58 0.87 -1.56
C GLY A 145 -2.07 0.61 -0.14
N THR A 146 -1.68 1.49 0.75
CA THR A 146 -1.78 1.28 2.19
C THR A 146 -2.50 2.46 2.84
N LEU A 147 -3.51 2.17 3.65
CA LEU A 147 -4.15 3.12 4.55
C LEU A 147 -3.42 3.11 5.89
N ALA A 148 -3.14 4.28 6.45
CA ALA A 148 -2.51 4.39 7.76
C ALA A 148 -3.37 3.74 8.85
N ASN A 149 -2.75 2.92 9.70
CA ASN A 149 -3.38 2.38 10.91
C ASN A 149 -3.08 3.34 12.07
N ASP A 150 -3.80 4.45 12.14
CA ASP A 150 -3.51 5.57 13.04
C ASP A 150 -4.58 5.82 14.12
N GLU A 151 -5.50 4.89 14.33
CA GLU A 151 -6.56 4.99 15.36
C GLU A 151 -5.95 5.28 16.74
N LEU A 152 -4.93 4.52 17.12
CA LEU A 152 -4.22 4.70 18.40
C LEU A 152 -3.61 6.10 18.54
N PHE A 153 -3.08 6.68 17.45
CA PHE A 153 -2.57 8.04 17.47
C PHE A 153 -3.68 9.04 17.81
N HIS A 154 -4.84 8.91 17.18
CA HIS A 154 -5.97 9.79 17.42
C HIS A 154 -6.57 9.64 18.83
N GLU A 155 -6.59 8.43 19.37
CA GLU A 155 -7.01 8.18 20.77
C GLU A 155 -6.06 8.86 21.78
N LEU A 156 -4.75 8.86 21.51
CA LEU A 156 -3.75 9.42 22.40
C LEU A 156 -3.58 10.95 22.27
N LEU A 157 -4.07 11.53 21.18
CA LEU A 157 -3.89 12.93 20.81
C LEU A 157 -4.32 13.92 21.91
N PRO A 158 -5.51 13.80 22.56
CA PRO A 158 -5.97 14.76 23.53
C PRO A 158 -5.10 14.88 24.80
N MET A 159 -4.32 13.82 25.08
CA MET A 159 -3.43 13.75 26.24
C MET A 159 -1.97 14.13 25.91
N SER A 160 -1.70 14.51 24.70
CA SER A 160 -0.33 14.87 24.27
C SER A 160 -0.07 16.35 24.43
N ARG A 161 1.21 16.70 24.74
CA ARG A 161 1.70 18.07 24.93
C ARG A 161 1.75 18.84 23.62
N ASN A 162 2.22 18.19 22.57
CA ASN A 162 2.37 18.76 21.24
C ASN A 162 1.11 18.62 20.35
N LEU A 163 0.01 18.04 20.87
CA LEU A 163 -1.21 17.74 20.08
C LEU A 163 -0.90 17.01 18.76
N GLY A 164 0.10 16.13 18.78
CA GLY A 164 0.54 15.37 17.60
C GLY A 164 1.31 16.18 16.56
N GLU A 165 1.53 17.45 16.78
CA GLU A 165 2.26 18.33 15.87
C GLU A 165 3.78 18.11 15.94
N VAL A 166 4.42 18.36 14.79
CA VAL A 166 5.88 18.26 14.61
C VAL A 166 6.44 19.64 14.27
N ASP A 167 7.47 20.08 14.97
CA ASP A 167 8.23 21.28 14.61
C ASP A 167 9.13 21.00 13.40
N PHE A 168 8.63 21.25 12.20
CA PHE A 168 9.37 21.06 10.96
C PHE A 168 10.61 21.95 10.83
N GLU A 169 10.56 23.17 11.39
CA GLU A 169 11.74 24.04 11.38
C GLU A 169 12.82 23.52 12.31
N GLY A 170 12.45 23.04 13.50
CA GLY A 170 13.35 22.35 14.42
C GLY A 170 13.96 21.10 13.76
N LEU A 171 13.15 20.24 13.11
CA LEU A 171 13.64 19.07 12.38
C LEU A 171 14.65 19.47 11.28
N ARG A 172 14.35 20.52 10.51
CA ARG A 172 15.22 21.00 9.43
C ARG A 172 16.57 21.48 9.93
N ARG A 173 16.58 22.06 11.13
CA ARG A 173 17.77 22.59 11.80
C ARG A 173 18.45 21.56 12.70
N ASN A 174 17.93 20.35 12.75
CA ASN A 174 18.41 19.30 13.64
C ASN A 174 18.33 19.69 15.13
N GLN A 175 17.22 20.28 15.52
CA GLN A 175 16.93 20.70 16.89
C GLN A 175 15.90 19.76 17.54
N PRO A 176 15.95 19.60 18.87
CA PRO A 176 14.97 18.81 19.60
C PRO A 176 13.53 19.32 19.39
N GLN A 177 12.58 18.40 19.46
CA GLN A 177 11.15 18.68 19.35
C GLN A 177 10.61 19.13 20.70
N LEU A 178 10.43 20.44 20.90
CA LEU A 178 10.04 21.04 22.18
C LEU A 178 8.66 21.74 22.11
N LEU A 179 7.79 21.34 21.19
CA LEU A 179 6.47 21.96 21.03
C LEU A 179 5.56 21.63 22.22
N GLU A 180 5.11 22.66 22.92
CA GLU A 180 4.18 22.58 24.05
C GLU A 180 2.90 23.36 23.71
N LEU A 181 1.89 22.68 23.17
CA LEU A 181 0.60 23.25 22.75
C LEU A 181 -0.53 22.97 23.77
N ASN A 182 -0.33 22.01 24.66
CA ASN A 182 -1.27 21.58 25.67
C ASN A 182 -0.56 21.43 27.03
N GLU A 183 -0.75 22.41 27.91
CA GLU A 183 -0.15 22.42 29.27
C GLU A 183 -0.59 21.23 30.15
N LYS A 184 -1.73 20.63 29.85
CA LYS A 184 -2.25 19.45 30.57
C LYS A 184 -1.77 18.13 29.95
N GLY A 185 -1.04 18.19 28.87
CA GLY A 185 -0.49 17.02 28.18
C GLY A 185 0.50 16.27 29.07
N LYS A 186 0.53 14.96 28.93
CA LYS A 186 1.39 14.07 29.72
C LYS A 186 2.68 13.69 29.00
N TYR A 187 2.65 13.61 27.65
CA TYR A 187 3.73 13.14 26.79
C TYR A 187 3.74 13.89 25.47
N HIS A 188 4.87 13.86 24.77
CA HIS A 188 4.91 14.19 23.35
C HIS A 188 4.46 13.00 22.52
N LEU A 189 3.63 13.22 21.50
CA LEU A 189 3.07 12.17 20.67
C LEU A 189 3.47 12.36 19.20
N TYR A 190 4.00 11.30 18.61
CA TYR A 190 4.41 11.28 17.21
C TYR A 190 3.93 10.00 16.54
N ARG A 191 3.84 10.02 15.21
CA ARG A 191 3.62 8.83 14.37
C ARG A 191 4.67 8.78 13.25
N ILE A 192 5.11 7.58 12.89
CA ILE A 192 6.16 7.34 11.91
C ILE A 192 5.79 6.19 10.97
N GLY A 193 6.48 6.12 9.83
CA GLY A 193 6.26 5.09 8.83
C GLY A 193 4.84 5.11 8.27
N ASP A 194 4.29 3.93 8.00
CA ASP A 194 2.96 3.81 7.39
C ASP A 194 1.81 4.20 8.32
N ALA A 195 2.05 4.32 9.62
CA ALA A 195 1.09 4.94 10.54
C ALA A 195 0.90 6.44 10.27
N TRP A 196 1.84 7.10 9.58
CA TRP A 196 1.66 8.44 9.06
C TRP A 196 1.09 8.43 7.64
N ALA A 197 1.79 7.75 6.72
CA ALA A 197 1.39 7.62 5.32
C ALA A 197 2.06 6.40 4.70
N GLY A 198 1.28 5.59 3.98
CA GLY A 198 1.80 4.46 3.23
C GLY A 198 2.84 4.91 2.20
N ARG A 199 4.10 4.53 2.40
CA ARG A 199 5.23 4.86 1.53
C ARG A 199 6.10 3.63 1.34
N ASN A 200 7.37 3.71 1.65
CA ASN A 200 8.32 2.61 1.55
C ASN A 200 9.18 2.50 2.81
N VAL A 201 9.92 1.38 2.95
CA VAL A 201 10.76 1.11 4.11
C VAL A 201 11.82 2.20 4.34
N HIS A 202 12.34 2.82 3.28
CA HIS A 202 13.31 3.90 3.41
C HIS A 202 12.70 5.13 4.08
N ALA A 203 11.47 5.49 3.70
CA ALA A 203 10.73 6.59 4.31
C ALA A 203 10.44 6.31 5.80
N ALA A 204 10.03 5.09 6.14
CA ALA A 204 9.77 4.69 7.52
C ALA A 204 11.04 4.78 8.39
N LEU A 205 12.17 4.28 7.89
CA LEU A 205 13.47 4.40 8.57
C LEU A 205 13.91 5.87 8.72
N TYR A 206 13.69 6.68 7.69
CA TYR A 206 14.04 8.09 7.71
C TYR A 206 13.19 8.88 8.73
N ASP A 207 11.89 8.60 8.83
CA ASP A 207 11.02 9.19 9.85
C ASP A 207 11.56 8.89 11.27
N ALA A 208 11.89 7.62 11.53
CA ALA A 208 12.44 7.19 12.81
C ALA A 208 13.77 7.90 13.12
N LEU A 209 14.69 7.91 12.15
CA LEU A 209 16.00 8.56 12.32
C LEU A 209 15.88 10.06 12.55
N ARG A 210 15.03 10.75 11.79
CA ARG A 210 14.85 12.21 11.94
C ARG A 210 14.27 12.59 13.30
N LEU A 211 13.31 11.79 13.77
CA LEU A 211 12.56 12.11 14.97
C LEU A 211 13.29 11.69 16.24
N LEU A 212 14.00 10.55 16.21
CA LEU A 212 14.45 9.85 17.42
C LEU A 212 15.96 9.88 17.64
N LYS A 213 16.77 10.45 16.73
CA LYS A 213 18.23 10.39 16.85
C LYS A 213 18.81 11.18 18.02
N ASP A 214 18.06 12.16 18.55
CA ASP A 214 18.50 13.05 19.65
C ASP A 214 17.84 12.68 21.00
N TYR A 215 17.23 11.49 21.08
CA TYR A 215 16.61 10.93 22.29
C TYR A 215 17.38 9.75 22.84
#